data_39ba547a4f27f33b655ddfa1635b2c33
#
_entry.id   39ba547a4f27f33b655ddfa1635b2c33
#
_cell.length_a   1.000
_cell.length_b   1.000
_cell.length_c   1.000
_cell.angle_alpha   90.00
_cell.angle_beta   90.00
_cell.angle_gamma   90.00
#
_symmetry.space_group_name_H-M   'P 1'
#
loop_
_entity.id
_entity.type
_entity.pdbx_description
1 polymer ?
#
loop_
_entity_poly.entity_id
_entity_poly.type
_entity_poly.pdbx_seq_one_letter_code
_entity_poly.pdbx_strand_id
1 'polypeptide(L)'
;MANSITLATEFIPLLDEVYKEASLTSVLDGASELVQQGANANELIIPKIDMAGLADYSRNSGYVDGDVTLTNESVKCNFDRGRMFSVDSMDDIETAGIAFGQLAGEFIRTKVTPELDAFRFASYAGASGADLTAGAYTDGKALIKAIATKADGMTDAEVPQDGRYLFITAANYGLIRDMDTTASRALIESFAGVIVVPGTRFYTAIEQTDNGYQKATDGKALNFLIVHKDAVIQFEKHVAPKIVTPEANPDADAWKFGYRNVSIADVYENKTAGIAGEYTA
;
A
#
# COMPACT_ATOMS: atom_id res chain seq x y z
N MET A 1 15.06 8.25 -38.53
CA MET A 1 15.52 7.62 -37.28
C MET A 1 15.34 8.53 -36.05
N ALA A 2 14.17 9.16 -35.91
CA ALA A 2 13.86 10.04 -34.76
C ALA A 2 12.75 9.51 -33.82
N ASN A 3 12.22 8.30 -34.09
CA ASN A 3 11.02 7.81 -33.40
C ASN A 3 11.25 6.98 -32.13
N SER A 4 12.46 6.47 -31.88
CA SER A 4 12.67 5.57 -30.72
C SER A 4 12.74 6.29 -29.37
N ILE A 5 13.24 7.53 -29.35
CA ILE A 5 13.38 8.32 -28.11
C ILE A 5 12.03 8.93 -27.70
N THR A 6 11.23 9.36 -28.67
CA THR A 6 9.91 9.95 -28.44
C THR A 6 8.92 8.90 -27.89
N LEU A 7 8.95 7.68 -28.42
CA LEU A 7 8.11 6.55 -27.95
C LEU A 7 8.39 6.18 -26.48
N ALA A 8 9.66 6.10 -26.08
CA ALA A 8 10.00 5.76 -24.70
C ALA A 8 9.53 6.84 -23.71
N THR A 9 9.61 8.11 -24.07
CA THR A 9 9.22 9.24 -23.21
C THR A 9 7.71 9.35 -23.06
N GLU A 10 6.94 8.98 -24.08
CA GLU A 10 5.46 8.99 -24.04
C GLU A 10 4.89 7.74 -23.34
N PHE A 11 5.60 6.62 -23.36
CA PHE A 11 5.13 5.36 -22.79
C PHE A 11 5.22 5.30 -21.25
N ILE A 12 6.22 5.97 -20.66
CA ILE A 12 6.42 5.99 -19.21
C ILE A 12 5.25 6.60 -18.44
N PRO A 13 4.71 7.78 -18.82
CA PRO A 13 3.54 8.35 -18.16
C PRO A 13 2.30 7.46 -18.25
N LEU A 14 2.11 6.79 -19.39
CA LEU A 14 0.97 5.89 -19.60
C LEU A 14 1.03 4.66 -18.68
N LEU A 15 2.22 4.12 -18.43
CA LEU A 15 2.43 3.01 -17.51
C LEU A 15 2.18 3.41 -16.04
N ASP A 16 2.56 4.61 -15.67
CA ASP A 16 2.29 5.16 -14.33
C ASP A 16 0.78 5.39 -14.10
N GLU A 17 0.05 5.82 -15.11
CA GLU A 17 -1.42 5.95 -15.07
C GLU A 17 -2.10 4.59 -14.88
N VAL A 18 -1.69 3.57 -15.64
CA VAL A 18 -2.19 2.19 -15.49
C VAL A 18 -1.94 1.65 -14.08
N TYR A 19 -0.80 1.97 -13.48
CA TYR A 19 -0.50 1.58 -12.10
C TYR A 19 -1.46 2.25 -11.11
N LYS A 20 -1.62 3.57 -11.18
CA LYS A 20 -2.49 4.34 -10.27
C LYS A 20 -3.95 3.91 -10.33
N GLU A 21 -4.45 3.59 -11.52
CA GLU A 21 -5.81 3.09 -11.69
C GLU A 21 -6.01 1.67 -11.12
N ALA A 22 -4.99 0.83 -11.16
CA ALA A 22 -5.08 -0.56 -10.73
C ALA A 22 -4.79 -0.78 -9.24
N SER A 23 -4.04 0.13 -8.57
CA SER A 23 -3.66 -0.01 -7.17
C SER A 23 -4.81 0.37 -6.23
N LEU A 24 -5.17 -0.57 -5.35
CA LEU A 24 -6.19 -0.36 -4.32
C LEU A 24 -5.64 0.43 -3.12
N THR A 25 -4.34 0.43 -2.93
CA THR A 25 -3.66 1.10 -1.81
C THR A 25 -3.16 2.50 -2.16
N SER A 26 -3.35 2.97 -3.41
CA SER A 26 -2.93 4.32 -3.85
C SER A 26 -3.56 5.46 -3.05
N VAL A 27 -4.74 5.26 -2.45
CA VAL A 27 -5.39 6.23 -1.57
C VAL A 27 -4.60 6.53 -0.29
N LEU A 28 -3.72 5.61 0.10
CA LEU A 28 -2.85 5.74 1.28
C LEU A 28 -1.51 6.39 0.95
N ASP A 29 -1.22 6.71 -0.32
CA ASP A 29 0.04 7.35 -0.70
C ASP A 29 0.24 8.64 0.10
N GLY A 30 1.34 8.69 0.84
CA GLY A 30 1.73 9.85 1.65
C GLY A 30 2.31 10.97 0.79
N ALA A 31 2.34 12.19 1.34
CA ALA A 31 3.02 13.29 0.71
C ALA A 31 4.53 13.03 0.68
N SER A 32 5.10 12.91 -0.50
CA SER A 32 6.54 12.67 -0.72
C SER A 32 7.43 13.81 -0.22
N GLU A 33 6.85 14.97 0.08
CA GLU A 33 7.54 16.18 0.51
C GLU A 33 8.13 16.10 1.92
N LEU A 34 7.60 15.23 2.78
CA LEU A 34 8.06 15.05 4.16
C LEU A 34 9.20 14.04 4.30
N VAL A 35 9.56 13.40 3.21
CA VAL A 35 10.54 12.33 3.21
C VAL A 35 11.93 12.88 2.96
N GLN A 36 12.78 12.89 4.00
CA GLN A 36 14.21 13.16 3.84
C GLN A 36 14.94 11.88 3.47
N GLN A 37 15.72 11.93 2.39
CA GLN A 37 16.62 10.82 2.06
C GLN A 37 17.68 10.71 3.14
N GLY A 38 17.81 9.51 3.73
CA GLY A 38 18.85 9.21 4.69
C GLY A 38 20.27 9.27 4.09
N ALA A 39 21.26 9.22 4.94
CA ALA A 39 22.67 9.16 4.56
C ALA A 39 23.00 7.92 3.71
N ASN A 40 22.22 6.85 3.87
CA ASN A 40 22.31 5.64 3.08
C ASN A 40 21.23 5.63 1.99
N ALA A 41 21.60 5.16 0.80
CA ALA A 41 20.74 5.19 -0.38
C ALA A 41 19.39 4.45 -0.24
N ASN A 42 19.21 3.62 0.81
CA ASN A 42 18.03 2.77 1.02
C ASN A 42 17.27 3.04 2.32
N GLU A 43 17.48 4.20 2.94
CA GLU A 43 16.85 4.56 4.20
C GLU A 43 16.06 5.86 4.06
N LEU A 44 14.89 5.89 4.70
CA LEU A 44 14.11 7.07 4.96
C LEU A 44 14.29 7.48 6.41
N ILE A 45 14.57 8.74 6.66
CA ILE A 45 14.65 9.30 8.00
C ILE A 45 13.36 10.07 8.28
N ILE A 46 12.65 9.66 9.32
CA ILE A 46 11.41 10.26 9.76
C ILE A 46 11.65 10.88 11.13
N PRO A 47 11.60 12.21 11.27
CA PRO A 47 11.75 12.86 12.56
C PRO A 47 10.51 12.60 13.43
N LYS A 48 10.72 12.17 14.67
CA LYS A 48 9.71 12.02 15.72
C LYS A 48 9.96 13.08 16.78
N ILE A 49 8.93 13.81 17.16
CA ILE A 49 8.97 14.78 18.25
C ILE A 49 8.13 14.21 19.39
N ASP A 50 8.76 14.09 20.55
CA ASP A 50 8.10 13.80 21.81
C ASP A 50 8.24 15.02 22.74
N MET A 51 7.17 15.36 23.44
CA MET A 51 7.14 16.54 24.29
C MET A 51 6.35 16.29 25.57
N ALA A 52 6.78 16.95 26.66
CA ALA A 52 6.07 16.93 27.92
C ALA A 52 4.67 17.54 27.79
N GLY A 53 3.69 16.96 28.48
CA GLY A 53 2.34 17.50 28.54
C GLY A 53 2.23 18.79 29.36
N LEU A 54 1.02 19.32 29.49
CA LEU A 54 0.76 20.49 30.33
C LEU A 54 1.02 20.20 31.80
N ALA A 55 1.63 21.17 32.49
CA ALA A 55 1.82 21.14 33.94
C ALA A 55 1.04 22.30 34.61
N ASP A 56 0.81 22.20 35.89
CA ASP A 56 0.11 23.24 36.66
C ASP A 56 0.92 24.54 36.69
N TYR A 57 0.28 25.62 36.28
CA TYR A 57 0.86 26.95 36.34
C TYR A 57 0.79 27.51 37.76
N SER A 58 1.94 27.90 38.31
CA SER A 58 1.99 28.58 39.60
C SER A 58 2.12 30.10 39.43
N ARG A 59 1.24 30.87 40.12
CA ARG A 59 1.33 32.35 40.10
C ARG A 59 2.62 32.89 40.72
N ASN A 60 3.29 32.09 41.55
CA ASN A 60 4.53 32.49 42.23
C ASN A 60 5.81 32.06 41.48
N SER A 61 5.80 30.88 40.83
CA SER A 61 6.97 30.31 40.17
C SER A 61 6.88 30.29 38.63
N GLY A 62 5.71 30.68 38.07
CA GLY A 62 5.54 30.72 36.60
C GLY A 62 5.25 29.36 36.00
N TYR A 63 5.76 29.18 34.77
CA TYR A 63 5.67 27.92 33.99
C TYR A 63 6.67 26.88 34.52
N VAL A 64 6.28 25.62 34.43
CA VAL A 64 7.18 24.48 34.62
C VAL A 64 7.87 24.21 33.29
N ASP A 65 9.18 24.06 33.30
CA ASP A 65 9.95 23.72 32.10
C ASP A 65 9.55 22.31 31.61
N GLY A 66 9.33 22.19 30.32
CA GLY A 66 9.00 20.93 29.65
C GLY A 66 10.12 20.48 28.74
N ASP A 67 10.36 19.19 28.67
CA ASP A 67 11.34 18.58 27.79
C ASP A 67 10.74 18.31 26.40
N VAL A 68 11.53 18.57 25.36
CA VAL A 68 11.24 18.21 23.96
C VAL A 68 12.35 17.31 23.46
N THR A 69 12.01 16.12 23.05
CA THR A 69 12.95 15.15 22.48
C THR A 69 12.67 14.95 21.00
N LEU A 70 13.66 15.21 20.15
CA LEU A 70 13.63 14.89 18.72
C LEU A 70 14.40 13.59 18.49
N THR A 71 13.72 12.56 18.03
CA THR A 71 14.33 11.30 17.63
C THR A 71 14.07 11.03 16.16
N ASN A 72 14.98 10.34 15.49
CA ASN A 72 14.83 9.96 14.10
C ASN A 72 14.54 8.46 13.99
N GLU A 73 13.45 8.12 13.35
CA GLU A 73 13.15 6.74 12.94
C GLU A 73 13.73 6.49 11.56
N SER A 74 14.53 5.44 11.38
CA SER A 74 15.08 5.04 10.09
C SER A 74 14.28 3.86 9.55
N VAL A 75 13.56 4.06 8.46
CA VAL A 75 12.81 3.00 7.76
C VAL A 75 13.57 2.61 6.50
N LYS A 76 13.84 1.31 6.34
CA LYS A 76 14.53 0.76 5.17
C LYS A 76 13.55 0.38 4.09
N CYS A 77 13.97 0.52 2.82
CA CYS A 77 13.20 -0.04 1.70
C CYS A 77 13.07 -1.54 1.88
N ASN A 78 11.83 -2.01 2.02
CA ASN A 78 11.49 -3.41 2.30
C ASN A 78 10.90 -4.12 1.08
N PHE A 79 10.72 -3.42 -0.03
CA PHE A 79 10.29 -3.97 -1.31
C PHE A 79 11.27 -3.54 -2.41
N ASP A 80 11.92 -4.50 -3.07
CA ASP A 80 12.79 -4.28 -4.25
C ASP A 80 12.60 -5.45 -5.20
N ARG A 81 11.73 -5.27 -6.18
CA ARG A 81 11.35 -6.30 -7.13
C ARG A 81 11.42 -5.77 -8.55
N GLY A 82 11.87 -6.64 -9.45
CA GLY A 82 11.97 -6.30 -10.87
C GLY A 82 11.99 -7.52 -11.77
N ARG A 83 11.63 -7.31 -13.03
CA ARG A 83 11.71 -8.33 -14.07
C ARG A 83 12.01 -7.70 -15.40
N MET A 84 12.68 -8.46 -16.28
CA MET A 84 12.94 -8.08 -17.66
C MET A 84 12.37 -9.13 -18.61
N PHE A 85 11.68 -8.67 -19.63
CA PHE A 85 11.13 -9.47 -20.72
C PHE A 85 11.88 -9.15 -22.01
N SER A 86 12.06 -10.14 -22.86
CA SER A 86 12.61 -10.00 -24.20
C SER A 86 11.59 -10.51 -25.21
N VAL A 87 11.31 -9.70 -26.23
CA VAL A 87 10.44 -10.04 -27.35
C VAL A 87 11.27 -9.95 -28.62
N ASP A 88 11.37 -11.01 -29.38
CA ASP A 88 12.11 -11.05 -30.63
C ASP A 88 11.52 -10.05 -31.63
N SER A 89 12.37 -9.41 -32.42
CA SER A 89 11.97 -8.40 -33.40
C SER A 89 11.07 -8.97 -34.51
N MET A 90 11.27 -10.21 -34.88
CA MET A 90 10.43 -10.87 -35.88
C MET A 90 9.04 -11.17 -35.32
N ASP A 91 8.96 -11.67 -34.08
CA ASP A 91 7.67 -11.92 -33.40
C ASP A 91 6.86 -10.62 -33.23
N ASP A 92 7.55 -9.51 -32.92
CA ASP A 92 6.89 -8.20 -32.80
C ASP A 92 6.37 -7.70 -34.15
N ILE A 93 7.13 -7.86 -35.24
CA ILE A 93 6.71 -7.51 -36.59
C ILE A 93 5.53 -8.38 -37.03
N GLU A 94 5.56 -9.69 -36.79
CA GLU A 94 4.49 -10.62 -37.15
C GLU A 94 3.18 -10.31 -36.39
N THR A 95 3.28 -9.79 -35.17
CA THR A 95 2.12 -9.35 -34.36
C THR A 95 1.75 -7.88 -34.57
N ALA A 96 2.38 -7.19 -35.55
CA ALA A 96 2.16 -5.79 -35.86
C ALA A 96 2.42 -4.82 -34.68
N GLY A 97 3.40 -5.13 -33.83
CA GLY A 97 3.79 -4.32 -32.67
C GLY A 97 2.85 -4.45 -31.45
N ILE A 98 1.86 -5.35 -31.52
CA ILE A 98 0.89 -5.55 -30.43
C ILE A 98 1.55 -6.26 -29.25
N ALA A 99 2.45 -7.22 -29.52
CA ALA A 99 3.07 -8.04 -28.48
C ALA A 99 3.84 -7.20 -27.46
N PHE A 100 4.65 -6.29 -27.93
CA PHE A 100 5.42 -5.41 -27.03
C PHE A 100 4.58 -4.31 -26.42
N GLY A 101 3.71 -3.67 -27.20
CA GLY A 101 2.89 -2.55 -26.73
C GLY A 101 1.93 -2.91 -25.59
N GLN A 102 1.35 -4.11 -25.63
CA GLN A 102 0.45 -4.58 -24.59
C GLN A 102 1.17 -5.22 -23.38
N LEU A 103 2.36 -5.80 -23.60
CA LEU A 103 3.10 -6.54 -22.58
C LEU A 103 3.34 -5.69 -21.33
N ALA A 104 3.80 -4.47 -21.49
CA ALA A 104 4.18 -3.60 -20.39
C ALA A 104 2.99 -3.21 -19.51
N GLY A 105 1.91 -2.72 -20.11
CA GLY A 105 0.69 -2.33 -19.39
C GLY A 105 0.03 -3.52 -18.70
N GLU A 106 -0.09 -4.65 -19.40
CA GLU A 106 -0.68 -5.86 -18.85
C GLU A 106 0.15 -6.46 -17.71
N PHE A 107 1.48 -6.42 -17.81
CA PHE A 107 2.38 -6.87 -16.74
C PHE A 107 2.19 -6.03 -15.47
N ILE A 108 2.17 -4.70 -15.59
CA ILE A 108 1.96 -3.82 -14.44
C ILE A 108 0.59 -4.09 -13.80
N ARG A 109 -0.47 -4.10 -14.60
CA ARG A 109 -1.84 -4.30 -14.12
C ARG A 109 -2.07 -5.65 -13.48
N THR A 110 -1.53 -6.73 -14.04
CA THR A 110 -1.85 -8.12 -13.63
C THR A 110 -0.85 -8.74 -12.67
N LYS A 111 0.39 -8.24 -12.63
CA LYS A 111 1.47 -8.83 -11.82
C LYS A 111 2.02 -7.87 -10.78
N VAL A 112 2.45 -6.69 -11.21
CA VAL A 112 3.12 -5.73 -10.31
C VAL A 112 2.15 -5.18 -9.27
N THR A 113 1.03 -4.63 -9.70
CA THR A 113 0.04 -4.01 -8.81
C THR A 113 -0.55 -4.99 -7.80
N PRO A 114 -0.98 -6.23 -8.19
CA PRO A 114 -1.46 -7.19 -7.21
C PRO A 114 -0.43 -7.62 -6.17
N GLU A 115 0.83 -7.76 -6.57
CA GLU A 115 1.91 -8.13 -5.66
C GLU A 115 2.21 -7.00 -4.68
N LEU A 116 2.28 -5.76 -5.16
CA LEU A 116 2.56 -4.60 -4.33
C LEU A 116 1.42 -4.32 -3.34
N ASP A 117 0.15 -4.39 -3.77
CA ASP A 117 -0.99 -4.26 -2.88
C ASP A 117 -0.99 -5.35 -1.80
N ALA A 118 -0.74 -6.62 -2.18
CA ALA A 118 -0.68 -7.73 -1.22
C ALA A 118 0.46 -7.55 -0.21
N PHE A 119 1.61 -7.05 -0.67
CA PHE A 119 2.75 -6.74 0.19
C PHE A 119 2.41 -5.62 1.19
N ARG A 120 1.78 -4.54 0.73
CA ARG A 120 1.35 -3.42 1.57
C ARG A 120 0.35 -3.86 2.63
N PHE A 121 -0.70 -4.61 2.25
CA PHE A 121 -1.67 -5.14 3.22
C PHE A 121 -1.02 -6.07 4.24
N ALA A 122 -0.11 -6.94 3.82
CA ALA A 122 0.62 -7.82 4.72
C ALA A 122 1.53 -7.04 5.69
N SER A 123 2.20 -6.00 5.21
CA SER A 123 3.04 -5.13 6.05
C SER A 123 2.21 -4.39 7.09
N TYR A 124 1.05 -3.83 6.71
CA TYR A 124 0.18 -3.11 7.66
C TYR A 124 -0.47 -4.05 8.66
N ALA A 125 -0.99 -5.19 8.20
CA ALA A 125 -1.58 -6.19 9.08
C ALA A 125 -0.54 -6.90 9.97
N GLY A 126 0.70 -7.05 9.49
CA GLY A 126 1.79 -7.65 10.24
C GLY A 126 2.50 -6.70 11.22
N ALA A 127 2.13 -5.41 11.24
CA ALA A 127 2.77 -4.43 12.11
C ALA A 127 2.57 -4.76 13.59
N SER A 128 3.65 -4.66 14.37
CA SER A 128 3.60 -4.88 15.82
C SER A 128 2.77 -3.78 16.48
N GLY A 129 1.71 -4.18 17.18
CA GLY A 129 0.77 -3.24 17.83
C GLY A 129 -0.48 -2.91 17.01
N ALA A 130 -0.64 -3.43 15.80
CA ALA A 130 -1.90 -3.37 15.07
C ALA A 130 -2.97 -4.22 15.78
N ASP A 131 -4.19 -3.67 15.91
CA ASP A 131 -5.31 -4.38 16.57
C ASP A 131 -5.98 -5.36 15.61
N LEU A 132 -5.44 -6.57 15.53
CA LEU A 132 -5.96 -7.64 14.69
C LEU A 132 -6.50 -8.80 15.53
N THR A 133 -7.74 -9.21 15.26
CA THR A 133 -8.40 -10.34 15.90
C THR A 133 -8.95 -11.33 14.89
N ALA A 134 -9.19 -12.54 15.34
CA ALA A 134 -9.82 -13.58 14.51
C ALA A 134 -11.35 -13.39 14.49
N GLY A 135 -11.96 -13.49 13.32
CA GLY A 135 -13.42 -13.45 13.16
C GLY A 135 -13.89 -14.29 11.97
N ALA A 136 -15.11 -14.82 12.07
CA ALA A 136 -15.79 -15.52 10.99
C ALA A 136 -17.23 -15.03 10.90
N TYR A 137 -17.66 -14.61 9.71
CA TYR A 137 -18.94 -13.95 9.49
C TYR A 137 -19.77 -14.68 8.45
N THR A 138 -20.99 -15.01 8.82
CA THR A 138 -22.04 -15.51 7.93
C THR A 138 -23.23 -14.54 7.88
N ASP A 139 -23.22 -13.51 8.73
CA ASP A 139 -24.27 -12.54 8.87
C ASP A 139 -23.69 -11.10 8.85
N GLY A 140 -24.30 -10.24 8.08
CA GLY A 140 -23.90 -8.84 7.93
C GLY A 140 -24.00 -8.04 9.22
N LYS A 141 -24.96 -8.36 10.12
CA LYS A 141 -25.13 -7.68 11.41
C LYS A 141 -23.92 -7.90 12.33
N ALA A 142 -23.42 -9.13 12.39
CA ALA A 142 -22.23 -9.46 13.18
C ALA A 142 -20.99 -8.77 12.63
N LEU A 143 -20.84 -8.74 11.30
CA LEU A 143 -19.74 -8.07 10.63
C LEU A 143 -19.75 -6.56 10.87
N ILE A 144 -20.89 -5.89 10.72
CA ILE A 144 -21.03 -4.45 10.99
C ILE A 144 -20.68 -4.13 12.44
N LYS A 145 -21.14 -4.95 13.37
CA LYS A 145 -20.79 -4.78 14.78
C LYS A 145 -19.29 -4.90 15.02
N ALA A 146 -18.63 -5.83 14.36
CA ALA A 146 -17.17 -6.00 14.46
C ALA A 146 -16.43 -4.78 13.89
N ILE A 147 -16.82 -4.30 12.70
CA ILE A 147 -16.25 -3.09 12.10
C ILE A 147 -16.45 -1.88 13.02
N ALA A 148 -17.67 -1.70 13.57
CA ALA A 148 -17.97 -0.62 14.51
C ALA A 148 -17.09 -0.72 15.78
N THR A 149 -16.96 -1.91 16.36
CA THR A 149 -16.13 -2.13 17.55
C THR A 149 -14.68 -1.76 17.30
N LYS A 150 -14.12 -2.10 16.13
CA LYS A 150 -12.75 -1.72 15.76
C LYS A 150 -12.62 -0.21 15.52
N ALA A 151 -13.59 0.41 14.85
CA ALA A 151 -13.63 1.86 14.65
C ALA A 151 -13.75 2.64 15.96
N ASP A 152 -14.57 2.14 16.92
CA ASP A 152 -14.72 2.71 18.26
C ASP A 152 -13.40 2.59 19.05
N GLY A 153 -12.74 1.41 19.01
CA GLY A 153 -11.42 1.21 19.62
C GLY A 153 -10.34 2.16 19.10
N MET A 154 -10.35 2.45 17.79
CA MET A 154 -9.48 3.48 17.22
C MET A 154 -9.81 4.88 17.75
N THR A 155 -11.09 5.18 18.00
CA THR A 155 -11.53 6.46 18.56
C THR A 155 -11.12 6.58 20.03
N ASP A 156 -11.25 5.52 20.80
CA ASP A 156 -10.78 5.46 22.20
C ASP A 156 -9.25 5.62 22.31
N ALA A 157 -8.51 5.19 21.26
CA ALA A 157 -7.07 5.39 21.12
C ALA A 157 -6.70 6.77 20.52
N GLU A 158 -7.64 7.72 20.46
CA GLU A 158 -7.44 9.09 19.96
C GLU A 158 -7.03 9.19 18.49
N VAL A 159 -7.29 8.16 17.69
CA VAL A 159 -7.06 8.22 16.24
C VAL A 159 -8.14 9.09 15.59
N PRO A 160 -7.82 10.08 14.74
CA PRO A 160 -8.80 10.90 14.06
C PRO A 160 -9.79 10.06 13.22
N GLN A 161 -11.04 10.50 13.14
CA GLN A 161 -12.04 9.82 12.30
C GLN A 161 -11.82 10.10 10.81
N ASP A 162 -11.40 11.33 10.50
CA ASP A 162 -11.07 11.71 9.13
C ASP A 162 -9.82 10.94 8.63
N GLY A 163 -9.86 10.47 7.40
CA GLY A 163 -8.73 9.74 6.81
C GLY A 163 -8.67 8.24 7.14
N ARG A 164 -9.71 7.67 7.77
CA ARG A 164 -9.84 6.22 7.94
C ARG A 164 -10.42 5.59 6.67
N TYR A 165 -9.72 4.62 6.11
CA TYR A 165 -10.15 3.84 4.96
C TYR A 165 -10.49 2.42 5.39
N LEU A 166 -11.63 1.92 4.90
CA LEU A 166 -12.05 0.54 5.13
C LEU A 166 -11.73 -0.31 3.89
N PHE A 167 -10.84 -1.26 4.05
CA PHE A 167 -10.57 -2.32 3.09
C PHE A 167 -11.34 -3.56 3.49
N ILE A 168 -12.10 -4.15 2.58
CA ILE A 168 -13.00 -5.26 2.88
C ILE A 168 -13.06 -6.24 1.71
N THR A 169 -13.20 -7.53 1.98
CA THR A 169 -13.40 -8.52 0.91
C THR A 169 -14.75 -8.37 0.23
N ALA A 170 -14.83 -8.74 -1.05
CA ALA A 170 -16.10 -8.66 -1.82
C ALA A 170 -17.22 -9.50 -1.18
N ALA A 171 -16.89 -10.68 -0.60
CA ALA A 171 -17.86 -11.52 0.08
C ALA A 171 -18.45 -10.83 1.33
N ASN A 172 -17.60 -10.25 2.16
CA ASN A 172 -18.02 -9.54 3.38
C ASN A 172 -18.76 -8.25 3.04
N TYR A 173 -18.32 -7.51 2.02
CA TYR A 173 -19.05 -6.33 1.56
C TYR A 173 -20.47 -6.68 1.05
N GLY A 174 -20.62 -7.85 0.41
CA GLY A 174 -21.91 -8.39 0.02
C GLY A 174 -22.85 -8.59 1.21
N LEU A 175 -22.36 -9.17 2.32
CA LEU A 175 -23.16 -9.34 3.55
C LEU A 175 -23.67 -7.99 4.12
N ILE A 176 -22.85 -6.95 4.04
CA ILE A 176 -23.26 -5.62 4.50
C ILE A 176 -24.32 -5.03 3.58
N ARG A 177 -24.14 -5.14 2.28
CA ARG A 177 -25.07 -4.62 1.27
C ARG A 177 -26.43 -5.30 1.33
N ASP A 178 -26.46 -6.61 1.61
CA ASP A 178 -27.69 -7.37 1.72
C ASP A 178 -28.55 -6.95 2.94
N MET A 179 -27.95 -6.32 3.95
CA MET A 179 -28.69 -5.80 5.09
C MET A 179 -29.45 -4.52 4.80
N ASP A 180 -28.90 -3.63 3.99
CA ASP A 180 -29.46 -2.33 3.56
C ASP A 180 -30.20 -1.55 4.68
N THR A 181 -29.57 -1.45 5.86
CA THR A 181 -30.13 -0.71 7.01
C THR A 181 -29.53 0.69 7.09
N THR A 182 -30.27 1.64 7.72
CA THR A 182 -29.74 2.99 7.97
C THR A 182 -28.45 2.96 8.79
N ALA A 183 -28.34 2.07 9.77
CA ALA A 183 -27.15 1.92 10.60
C ALA A 183 -25.95 1.41 9.81
N SER A 184 -26.14 0.46 8.88
CA SER A 184 -25.06 -0.03 8.04
C SER A 184 -24.54 1.04 7.08
N ARG A 185 -25.44 1.84 6.51
CA ARG A 185 -25.05 2.96 5.64
C ARG A 185 -24.31 4.04 6.41
N ALA A 186 -24.82 4.44 7.58
CA ALA A 186 -24.18 5.47 8.42
C ALA A 186 -22.75 5.06 8.83
N LEU A 187 -22.53 3.78 9.17
CA LEU A 187 -21.19 3.29 9.49
C LEU A 187 -20.26 3.35 8.25
N ILE A 188 -20.72 2.89 7.10
CA ILE A 188 -19.94 2.90 5.86
C ILE A 188 -19.60 4.35 5.45
N GLU A 189 -20.54 5.27 5.56
CA GLU A 189 -20.36 6.69 5.23
C GLU A 189 -19.43 7.42 6.22
N SER A 190 -19.18 6.85 7.41
CA SER A 190 -18.23 7.43 8.37
C SER A 190 -16.76 7.26 7.97
N PHE A 191 -16.47 6.36 7.03
CA PHE A 191 -15.11 6.18 6.50
C PHE A 191 -14.83 7.15 5.35
N ALA A 192 -13.59 7.59 5.23
CA ALA A 192 -13.12 8.41 4.11
C ALA A 192 -13.26 7.70 2.75
N GLY A 193 -13.23 6.36 2.77
CA GLY A 193 -13.49 5.53 1.61
C GLY A 193 -13.60 4.06 1.99
N VAL A 194 -14.40 3.32 1.22
CA VAL A 194 -14.54 1.87 1.33
C VAL A 194 -14.04 1.23 0.05
N ILE A 195 -13.06 0.36 0.19
CA ILE A 195 -12.37 -0.25 -0.94
C ILE A 195 -12.56 -1.76 -0.86
N VAL A 196 -13.15 -2.31 -1.91
CA VAL A 196 -13.35 -3.77 -2.03
C VAL A 196 -12.08 -4.40 -2.57
N VAL A 197 -11.51 -5.32 -1.79
CA VAL A 197 -10.23 -5.98 -2.10
C VAL A 197 -10.49 -7.43 -2.52
N PRO A 198 -9.88 -7.89 -3.64
CA PRO A 198 -9.88 -9.31 -3.97
C PRO A 198 -9.18 -10.14 -2.89
N GLY A 199 -9.81 -11.24 -2.46
CA GLY A 199 -9.26 -12.11 -1.41
C GLY A 199 -7.86 -12.65 -1.70
N THR A 200 -7.46 -12.71 -2.97
CA THR A 200 -6.12 -13.15 -3.40
C THR A 200 -4.99 -12.16 -3.07
N ARG A 201 -5.31 -10.92 -2.69
CA ARG A 201 -4.35 -9.88 -2.31
C ARG A 201 -4.42 -9.54 -0.82
N PHE A 202 -5.32 -10.16 -0.06
CA PHE A 202 -5.71 -9.68 1.25
C PHE A 202 -5.36 -10.68 2.36
N TYR A 203 -4.08 -10.65 2.76
CA TYR A 203 -3.50 -11.56 3.75
C TYR A 203 -2.74 -10.80 4.83
N THR A 204 -2.62 -11.40 6.02
CA THR A 204 -1.81 -10.85 7.12
C THR A 204 -0.31 -11.07 6.91
N ALA A 205 0.09 -12.04 6.10
CA ALA A 205 1.47 -12.29 5.73
C ALA A 205 1.53 -12.98 4.36
N ILE A 206 2.52 -12.61 3.56
CA ILE A 206 2.81 -13.19 2.25
C ILE A 206 4.27 -13.61 2.15
N GLU A 207 4.55 -14.56 1.26
CA GLU A 207 5.88 -14.92 0.81
C GLU A 207 6.07 -14.49 -0.63
N GLN A 208 7.17 -13.80 -0.91
CA GLN A 208 7.57 -13.44 -2.26
C GLN A 208 8.27 -14.62 -2.91
N THR A 209 7.85 -14.96 -4.14
CA THR A 209 8.42 -16.04 -4.94
C THR A 209 9.06 -15.50 -6.21
N ASP A 210 9.76 -16.34 -6.96
CA ASP A 210 10.36 -15.94 -8.25
C ASP A 210 9.31 -15.51 -9.29
N ASN A 211 8.06 -15.92 -9.16
CA ASN A 211 7.00 -15.65 -10.12
C ASN A 211 5.83 -14.84 -9.55
N GLY A 212 6.05 -14.09 -8.47
CA GLY A 212 5.03 -13.29 -7.81
C GLY A 212 5.02 -13.53 -6.31
N TYR A 213 3.86 -13.71 -5.71
CA TYR A 213 3.69 -13.92 -4.28
C TYR A 213 2.69 -15.04 -3.99
N GLN A 214 2.76 -15.55 -2.79
CA GLN A 214 1.78 -16.50 -2.23
C GLN A 214 1.51 -16.15 -0.77
N LYS A 215 0.40 -16.68 -0.25
CA LYS A 215 0.09 -16.56 1.16
C LYS A 215 1.17 -17.31 1.98
N ALA A 216 1.77 -16.66 2.98
CA ALA A 216 2.71 -17.30 3.89
C ALA A 216 2.06 -18.45 4.67
N THR A 217 2.87 -19.39 5.14
CA THR A 217 2.36 -20.58 5.87
C THR A 217 1.57 -20.20 7.13
N ASP A 218 2.01 -19.17 7.84
CA ASP A 218 1.37 -18.59 9.03
C ASP A 218 0.39 -17.45 8.69
N GLY A 219 0.36 -17.02 7.41
CA GLY A 219 -0.53 -15.98 6.93
C GLY A 219 -2.00 -16.37 7.04
N LYS A 220 -2.85 -15.41 7.40
CA LYS A 220 -4.32 -15.54 7.48
C LYS A 220 -4.97 -14.65 6.42
N ALA A 221 -6.13 -15.08 5.93
CA ALA A 221 -6.93 -14.22 5.05
C ALA A 221 -7.59 -13.12 5.88
N LEU A 222 -7.49 -11.88 5.45
CA LEU A 222 -8.14 -10.75 6.09
C LEU A 222 -9.63 -10.70 5.71
N ASN A 223 -10.49 -10.42 6.67
CA ASN A 223 -11.91 -10.14 6.47
C ASN A 223 -12.13 -8.68 6.10
N PHE A 224 -11.58 -7.79 6.91
CA PHE A 224 -11.50 -6.36 6.69
C PHE A 224 -10.31 -5.77 7.43
N LEU A 225 -9.87 -4.59 6.99
CA LEU A 225 -8.79 -3.81 7.58
C LEU A 225 -9.17 -2.34 7.54
N ILE A 226 -9.14 -1.67 8.67
CA ILE A 226 -9.30 -0.22 8.78
C ILE A 226 -7.89 0.37 8.89
N VAL A 227 -7.58 1.30 8.01
CA VAL A 227 -6.27 1.96 7.96
C VAL A 227 -6.48 3.47 7.99
N HIS A 228 -5.86 4.13 8.96
CA HIS A 228 -5.77 5.59 8.96
C HIS A 228 -4.59 6.02 8.07
N LYS A 229 -4.83 6.93 7.13
CA LYS A 229 -3.84 7.36 6.13
C LYS A 229 -2.52 7.81 6.74
N ASP A 230 -2.56 8.58 7.83
CA ASP A 230 -1.35 9.13 8.47
C ASP A 230 -0.65 8.14 9.41
N ALA A 231 -1.16 6.91 9.53
CA ALA A 231 -0.54 5.87 10.33
C ALA A 231 0.45 5.03 9.52
N VAL A 232 0.35 5.05 8.19
CA VAL A 232 1.17 4.23 7.31
C VAL A 232 2.26 5.04 6.62
N ILE A 233 3.38 4.38 6.37
CA ILE A 233 4.49 4.88 5.57
C ILE A 233 4.41 4.17 4.23
N GLN A 234 3.87 4.84 3.23
CA GLN A 234 3.78 4.33 1.88
C GLN A 234 4.51 5.28 0.94
N PHE A 235 5.65 4.80 0.45
CA PHE A 235 6.51 5.62 -0.40
C PHE A 235 7.16 4.77 -1.50
N GLU A 236 7.08 5.24 -2.73
CA GLU A 236 7.78 4.67 -3.87
C GLU A 236 9.07 5.46 -4.13
N LYS A 237 10.21 4.83 -3.84
CA LYS A 237 11.50 5.46 -4.01
C LYS A 237 11.95 5.50 -5.46
N HIS A 238 11.70 4.41 -6.17
CA HIS A 238 12.18 4.22 -7.53
C HIS A 238 11.27 3.30 -8.30
N VAL A 239 10.65 3.84 -9.32
CA VAL A 239 9.92 3.06 -10.33
C VAL A 239 10.63 3.29 -11.65
N ALA A 240 11.28 2.26 -12.18
CA ALA A 240 12.09 2.36 -13.39
C ALA A 240 11.59 1.39 -14.47
N PRO A 241 10.63 1.78 -15.29
CA PRO A 241 10.40 1.12 -16.55
C PRO A 241 11.59 1.39 -17.49
N LYS A 242 12.17 0.34 -18.06
CA LYS A 242 13.28 0.42 -18.99
C LYS A 242 12.92 -0.26 -20.30
N ILE A 243 13.01 0.48 -21.39
CA ILE A 243 12.81 -0.05 -22.74
C ILE A 243 14.16 -0.03 -23.46
N VAL A 244 14.57 -1.17 -24.01
CA VAL A 244 15.76 -1.30 -24.84
C VAL A 244 15.30 -1.74 -26.24
N THR A 245 15.65 -0.93 -27.23
CA THR A 245 15.36 -1.24 -28.64
C THR A 245 16.29 -2.32 -29.17
N PRO A 246 15.91 -3.07 -30.21
CA PRO A 246 16.79 -4.08 -30.83
C PRO A 246 18.15 -3.53 -31.20
N GLU A 247 18.22 -2.32 -31.77
CA GLU A 247 19.45 -1.64 -32.15
C GLU A 247 20.39 -1.36 -30.96
N ALA A 248 19.84 -1.16 -29.77
CA ALA A 248 20.58 -0.90 -28.53
C ALA A 248 20.84 -2.17 -27.71
N ASN A 249 20.31 -3.32 -28.15
CA ASN A 249 20.44 -4.59 -27.45
C ASN A 249 21.63 -5.39 -28.01
N PRO A 250 22.76 -5.53 -27.28
CA PRO A 250 23.92 -6.24 -27.79
C PRO A 250 23.77 -7.75 -27.78
N ASP A 251 22.77 -8.29 -27.07
CA ASP A 251 22.67 -9.73 -26.83
C ASP A 251 21.81 -10.45 -27.88
N ALA A 252 20.82 -9.75 -28.46
CA ALA A 252 19.88 -10.33 -29.41
C ALA A 252 19.17 -9.24 -30.20
N ASP A 253 18.64 -9.58 -31.39
CA ASP A 253 17.73 -8.72 -32.15
C ASP A 253 16.32 -8.80 -31.54
N ALA A 254 16.14 -8.13 -30.37
CA ALA A 254 14.95 -8.21 -29.58
C ALA A 254 14.70 -6.93 -28.79
N TRP A 255 13.43 -6.58 -28.64
CA TRP A 255 12.97 -5.59 -27.70
C TRP A 255 13.07 -6.11 -26.27
N LYS A 256 13.60 -5.30 -25.34
CA LYS A 256 13.60 -5.64 -23.92
C LYS A 256 12.75 -4.62 -23.16
N PHE A 257 11.82 -5.13 -22.32
CA PHE A 257 11.08 -4.35 -21.33
C PHE A 257 11.51 -4.79 -19.95
N GLY A 258 12.11 -3.87 -19.19
CA GLY A 258 12.47 -4.04 -17.79
C GLY A 258 11.58 -3.18 -16.90
N TYR A 259 11.18 -3.73 -15.76
CA TYR A 259 10.47 -2.99 -14.72
C TYR A 259 11.10 -3.29 -13.37
N ARG A 260 11.37 -2.27 -12.58
CA ARG A 260 11.84 -2.39 -11.21
C ARG A 260 11.10 -1.39 -10.33
N ASN A 261 10.60 -1.87 -9.20
CA ASN A 261 9.99 -1.04 -8.17
C ASN A 261 10.74 -1.22 -6.85
N VAL A 262 11.17 -0.10 -6.26
CA VAL A 262 11.76 -0.03 -4.93
C VAL A 262 10.88 0.87 -4.09
N SER A 263 10.24 0.27 -3.08
CA SER A 263 9.26 0.98 -2.26
C SER A 263 9.36 0.60 -0.77
N ILE A 264 8.66 1.39 0.03
CA ILE A 264 8.48 1.17 1.47
C ILE A 264 7.00 1.01 1.74
N ALA A 265 6.65 0.00 2.52
CA ALA A 265 5.36 -0.14 3.15
C ALA A 265 5.57 -0.54 4.61
N ASP A 266 5.26 0.37 5.52
CA ASP A 266 5.45 0.19 6.95
C ASP A 266 4.40 0.99 7.72
N VAL A 267 4.37 0.85 9.03
CA VAL A 267 3.49 1.59 9.95
C VAL A 267 4.35 2.37 10.92
N TYR A 268 4.02 3.63 11.18
CA TYR A 268 4.72 4.42 12.19
C TYR A 268 4.62 3.75 13.56
N GLU A 269 5.75 3.55 14.26
CA GLU A 269 5.80 2.89 15.55
C GLU A 269 4.87 3.50 16.62
N ASN A 270 4.68 4.81 16.58
CA ASN A 270 3.83 5.55 17.50
C ASN A 270 2.37 5.69 17.02
N LYS A 271 2.00 5.16 15.84
CA LYS A 271 0.66 5.29 15.26
C LYS A 271 0.04 3.92 14.91
N THR A 272 0.51 2.86 15.52
CA THR A 272 0.00 1.49 15.27
C THR A 272 -1.48 1.33 15.61
N ALA A 273 -2.00 2.13 16.55
CA ALA A 273 -3.43 2.21 16.84
C ALA A 273 -4.29 2.67 15.61
N GLY A 274 -3.65 3.26 14.60
CA GLY A 274 -4.28 3.61 13.33
C GLY A 274 -4.55 2.42 12.39
N ILE A 275 -4.22 1.19 12.82
CA ILE A 275 -4.47 -0.06 12.07
C ILE A 275 -5.31 -0.98 12.93
N ALA A 276 -6.51 -1.31 12.46
CA ALA A 276 -7.41 -2.24 13.12
C ALA A 276 -8.12 -3.14 12.11
N GLY A 277 -8.34 -4.40 12.44
CA GLY A 277 -9.00 -5.30 11.51
C GLY A 277 -9.24 -6.69 12.06
N GLU A 278 -9.73 -7.55 11.19
CA GLU A 278 -9.96 -8.95 11.51
C GLU A 278 -9.57 -9.88 10.37
N TYR A 279 -9.08 -11.05 10.74
CA TYR A 279 -8.72 -12.12 9.83
C TYR A 279 -9.61 -13.35 10.05
N THR A 280 -9.70 -14.18 9.04
CA THR A 280 -10.47 -15.45 9.11
C THR A 280 -9.82 -16.39 10.12
N ALA A 281 -10.63 -16.89 11.05
CA ALA A 281 -10.23 -17.80 12.12
C ALA A 281 -9.68 -19.13 11.59
#